data_7453098adda5ef3897092119b1571580
#
_entry.id   7453098adda5ef3897092119b1571580
#
_cell.length_a   1.000
_cell.length_b   1.000
_cell.length_c   1.000
_cell.angle_alpha   90.00
_cell.angle_beta   90.00
_cell.angle_gamma   90.00
#
_symmetry.space_group_name_H-M   'P 1'
#
loop_
_entity.id
_entity.type
_entity.pdbx_description
1 polymer ?
#
loop_
_entity_poly.entity_id
_entity_poly.type
_entity_poly.pdbx_seq_one_letter_code
_entity_poly.pdbx_strand_id
1 'polypeptide(L)'
;DLSVQTTKTNGRVSEKSWTDAAGQTVRSFSHGLYTDHVFTSDGKEIATISLGTKTSGDGKIALQLYDKEGKQTAAIQNPEITKGTSDAAVKVGNSSILQKTEYDTKGNETTKTDGNGDQISYAYDDQNRVTEITQGGQKTKVSYQVNSDGSTTTSVTDANGHVKQETASASGSVTTTSDLGDGSESITTKYTYDDRGNKLSEVYANGAKKTYEYNNRNLVTKTQSYDKEGTKTLTSRYRYDDKGQLSEMTDYSVSSETETAY
;
A
#
# COMPACT_ATOMS: atom_id res chain seq x y z
N ASP A 1 -41.97 -0.88 -5.24
CA ASP A 1 -41.79 -1.50 -6.57
C ASP A 1 -40.31 -1.36 -6.96
N LEU A 2 -39.74 -2.47 -7.48
CA LEU A 2 -38.36 -2.47 -7.99
C LEU A 2 -38.34 -2.34 -9.51
N SER A 3 -37.53 -1.46 -10.06
CA SER A 3 -37.22 -1.47 -11.48
C SER A 3 -36.06 -2.43 -11.77
N VAL A 4 -36.10 -3.11 -12.93
CA VAL A 4 -35.07 -4.10 -13.29
C VAL A 4 -34.47 -3.72 -14.65
N GLN A 5 -33.17 -3.49 -14.67
CA GLN A 5 -32.41 -3.35 -15.91
C GLN A 5 -31.61 -4.63 -16.17
N THR A 6 -31.49 -5.01 -17.44
CA THR A 6 -30.79 -6.24 -17.83
C THR A 6 -29.93 -5.99 -19.06
N THR A 7 -28.63 -6.28 -18.95
CA THR A 7 -27.67 -6.27 -20.06
C THR A 7 -27.41 -7.70 -20.53
N LYS A 8 -27.42 -7.90 -21.87
CA LYS A 8 -27.12 -9.19 -22.47
C LYS A 8 -25.90 -9.09 -23.37
N THR A 9 -24.98 -10.03 -23.24
CA THR A 9 -23.81 -10.19 -24.11
C THR A 9 -23.89 -11.56 -24.78
N ASN A 10 -23.86 -11.61 -26.13
CA ASN A 10 -23.99 -12.84 -26.91
C ASN A 10 -25.27 -13.64 -26.56
N GLY A 11 -26.39 -12.93 -26.33
CA GLY A 11 -27.69 -13.53 -26.01
C GLY A 11 -27.84 -14.03 -24.57
N ARG A 12 -26.78 -14.00 -23.76
CA ARG A 12 -26.82 -14.37 -22.34
C ARG A 12 -26.85 -13.12 -21.47
N VAL A 13 -27.53 -13.21 -20.33
CA VAL A 13 -27.55 -12.14 -19.34
C VAL A 13 -26.15 -12.04 -18.75
N SER A 14 -25.50 -10.90 -18.95
CA SER A 14 -24.18 -10.59 -18.37
C SER A 14 -24.32 -9.78 -17.08
N GLU A 15 -25.30 -8.89 -17.03
CA GLU A 15 -25.52 -8.02 -15.88
C GLU A 15 -27.02 -7.80 -15.65
N LYS A 16 -27.38 -7.60 -14.39
CA LYS A 16 -28.71 -7.16 -13.95
C LYS A 16 -28.57 -6.20 -12.78
N SER A 17 -29.46 -5.22 -12.71
CA SER A 17 -29.63 -4.37 -11.53
C SER A 17 -31.09 -4.24 -11.15
N TRP A 18 -31.36 -4.20 -9.87
CA TRP A 18 -32.68 -3.94 -9.29
C TRP A 18 -32.59 -2.65 -8.50
N THR A 19 -33.42 -1.69 -8.87
CA THR A 19 -33.37 -0.34 -8.30
C THR A 19 -34.69 -0.06 -7.60
N ASP A 20 -34.64 0.48 -6.40
CA ASP A 20 -35.82 0.85 -5.62
C ASP A 20 -36.49 2.16 -6.12
N ALA A 21 -37.55 2.57 -5.45
CA ALA A 21 -38.25 3.80 -5.78
C ALA A 21 -37.46 5.09 -5.51
N ALA A 22 -36.41 5.01 -4.69
CA ALA A 22 -35.47 6.12 -4.43
C ALA A 22 -34.32 6.19 -5.46
N GLY A 23 -34.30 5.26 -6.42
CA GLY A 23 -33.22 5.20 -7.43
C GLY A 23 -31.97 4.47 -6.99
N GLN A 24 -32.00 3.78 -5.83
CA GLN A 24 -30.86 3.04 -5.30
C GLN A 24 -30.83 1.61 -5.83
N THR A 25 -29.68 1.14 -6.27
CA THR A 25 -29.50 -0.26 -6.67
C THR A 25 -29.43 -1.15 -5.42
N VAL A 26 -30.54 -1.85 -5.13
CA VAL A 26 -30.65 -2.73 -3.95
C VAL A 26 -30.14 -4.16 -4.21
N ARG A 27 -30.01 -4.54 -5.48
CA ARG A 27 -29.38 -5.81 -5.91
C ARG A 27 -28.72 -5.64 -7.26
N SER A 28 -27.57 -6.25 -7.42
CA SER A 28 -26.88 -6.36 -8.71
C SER A 28 -26.51 -7.81 -9.01
N PHE A 29 -26.32 -8.12 -10.30
CA PHE A 29 -25.78 -9.39 -10.78
C PHE A 29 -24.72 -9.09 -11.84
N SER A 30 -23.51 -9.60 -11.64
CA SER A 30 -22.42 -9.50 -12.60
C SER A 30 -21.46 -10.68 -12.41
N HIS A 31 -20.87 -11.17 -13.49
CA HIS A 31 -19.89 -12.27 -13.47
C HIS A 31 -20.35 -13.51 -12.68
N GLY A 32 -21.67 -13.81 -12.70
CA GLY A 32 -22.22 -14.96 -12.00
C GLY A 32 -22.47 -14.74 -10.50
N LEU A 33 -22.28 -13.54 -9.97
CA LEU A 33 -22.49 -13.19 -8.57
C LEU A 33 -23.69 -12.25 -8.41
N TYR A 34 -24.49 -12.51 -7.39
CA TYR A 34 -25.48 -11.56 -6.90
C TYR A 34 -24.87 -10.77 -5.73
N THR A 35 -25.11 -9.47 -5.73
CA THR A 35 -24.74 -8.60 -4.61
C THR A 35 -25.99 -7.85 -4.16
N ASP A 36 -26.35 -7.98 -2.90
CA ASP A 36 -27.38 -7.19 -2.25
C ASP A 36 -26.74 -5.99 -1.57
N HIS A 37 -27.37 -4.85 -1.71
CA HIS A 37 -26.95 -3.58 -1.14
C HIS A 37 -27.97 -3.14 -0.09
N VAL A 38 -27.50 -2.80 1.10
CA VAL A 38 -28.36 -2.38 2.23
C VAL A 38 -28.08 -0.91 2.52
N PHE A 39 -29.13 -0.11 2.51
CA PHE A 39 -29.06 1.33 2.74
C PHE A 39 -29.79 1.74 4.02
N THR A 40 -29.33 2.82 4.63
CA THR A 40 -30.09 3.55 5.66
C THR A 40 -31.29 4.27 5.04
N SER A 41 -32.22 4.74 5.87
CA SER A 41 -33.37 5.53 5.41
C SER A 41 -32.99 6.87 4.76
N ASP A 42 -31.80 7.38 5.03
CA ASP A 42 -31.23 8.60 4.42
C ASP A 42 -30.36 8.30 3.20
N GLY A 43 -30.32 7.04 2.73
CA GLY A 43 -29.73 6.66 1.46
C GLY A 43 -28.25 6.30 1.49
N LYS A 44 -27.66 6.12 2.66
CA LYS A 44 -26.25 5.70 2.78
C LYS A 44 -26.15 4.18 2.78
N GLU A 45 -25.25 3.63 1.97
CA GLU A 45 -24.95 2.19 1.97
C GLU A 45 -24.22 1.80 3.27
N ILE A 46 -24.75 0.80 3.98
CA ILE A 46 -24.20 0.29 5.23
C ILE A 46 -23.72 -1.16 5.14
N ALA A 47 -24.16 -1.90 4.13
CA ALA A 47 -23.70 -3.26 3.90
C ALA A 47 -23.81 -3.68 2.44
N THR A 48 -22.91 -4.56 2.00
CA THR A 48 -23.05 -5.36 0.78
C THR A 48 -22.96 -6.83 1.13
N ILE A 49 -23.83 -7.64 0.51
CA ILE A 49 -23.88 -9.09 0.69
C ILE A 49 -23.69 -9.74 -0.67
N SER A 50 -22.53 -10.34 -0.91
CA SER A 50 -22.24 -11.05 -2.15
C SER A 50 -22.61 -12.52 -2.01
N LEU A 51 -23.51 -12.99 -2.89
CA LEU A 51 -24.03 -14.36 -2.91
C LEU A 51 -23.47 -15.07 -4.16
N GLY A 52 -22.71 -16.13 -3.97
CA GLY A 52 -22.29 -17.01 -5.07
C GLY A 52 -23.50 -17.69 -5.72
N THR A 53 -23.47 -17.94 -7.04
CA THR A 53 -24.49 -18.73 -7.72
C THR A 53 -24.36 -20.20 -7.35
N LYS A 54 -25.50 -20.87 -7.15
CA LYS A 54 -25.62 -22.29 -6.74
C LYS A 54 -24.96 -23.32 -7.70
N THR A 55 -24.40 -22.90 -8.82
CA THR A 55 -23.81 -23.81 -9.83
C THR A 55 -22.43 -24.35 -9.45
N SER A 56 -21.78 -23.87 -8.43
CA SER A 56 -20.46 -24.35 -7.98
C SER A 56 -20.43 -25.02 -6.61
N GLY A 57 -21.56 -25.35 -6.01
CA GLY A 57 -21.61 -26.09 -4.73
C GLY A 57 -21.10 -25.37 -3.48
N ASP A 58 -20.35 -24.30 -3.65
CA ASP A 58 -19.74 -23.50 -2.59
C ASP A 58 -20.32 -22.09 -2.61
N GLY A 59 -21.55 -21.93 -2.18
CA GLY A 59 -22.17 -20.62 -1.98
C GLY A 59 -21.41 -19.79 -0.93
N LYS A 60 -20.30 -19.20 -1.31
CA LYS A 60 -19.56 -18.30 -0.44
C LYS A 60 -20.32 -16.99 -0.30
N ILE A 61 -20.73 -16.67 0.92
CA ILE A 61 -21.33 -15.40 1.26
C ILE A 61 -20.22 -14.48 1.77
N ALA A 62 -20.10 -13.30 1.19
CA ALA A 62 -19.25 -12.24 1.70
C ALA A 62 -20.13 -11.07 2.15
N LEU A 63 -19.95 -10.62 3.38
CA LEU A 63 -20.62 -9.46 3.95
C LEU A 63 -19.57 -8.36 4.18
N GLN A 64 -19.85 -7.18 3.66
CA GLN A 64 -19.05 -5.97 3.92
C GLN A 64 -19.95 -4.99 4.68
N LEU A 65 -19.42 -4.42 5.76
CA LEU A 65 -20.11 -3.42 6.57
C LEU A 65 -19.41 -2.07 6.41
N TYR A 66 -20.19 -1.01 6.37
CA TYR A 66 -19.70 0.36 6.23
C TYR A 66 -20.24 1.23 7.37
N ASP A 67 -19.48 2.27 7.74
CA ASP A 67 -19.96 3.30 8.64
C ASP A 67 -20.85 4.32 7.91
N LYS A 68 -21.35 5.28 8.66
CA LYS A 68 -22.22 6.35 8.12
C LYS A 68 -21.47 7.30 7.15
N GLU A 69 -20.13 7.29 7.13
CA GLU A 69 -19.29 8.02 6.20
C GLU A 69 -18.96 7.21 4.94
N GLY A 70 -19.39 5.93 4.86
CA GLY A 70 -19.15 5.02 3.74
C GLY A 70 -17.80 4.31 3.80
N LYS A 71 -17.10 4.33 4.92
CA LYS A 71 -15.85 3.59 5.11
C LYS A 71 -16.14 2.16 5.51
N GLN A 72 -15.42 1.21 4.93
CA GLN A 72 -15.55 -0.19 5.28
C GLN A 72 -15.05 -0.46 6.69
N THR A 73 -15.95 -0.91 7.58
CA THR A 73 -15.63 -1.25 8.98
C THR A 73 -15.41 -2.74 9.20
N ALA A 74 -15.98 -3.60 8.36
CA ALA A 74 -15.73 -5.03 8.43
C ALA A 74 -15.93 -5.73 7.08
N ALA A 75 -15.20 -6.83 6.87
CA ALA A 75 -15.41 -7.81 5.82
C ALA A 75 -15.47 -9.20 6.44
N ILE A 76 -16.57 -9.92 6.23
CA ILE A 76 -16.86 -11.23 6.82
C ILE A 76 -17.10 -12.22 5.68
N GLN A 77 -16.34 -13.32 5.64
CA GLN A 77 -16.55 -14.39 4.68
C GLN A 77 -17.30 -15.54 5.34
N ASN A 78 -18.30 -16.09 4.62
CA ASN A 78 -19.14 -17.19 5.09
C ASN A 78 -19.79 -16.93 6.46
N PRO A 79 -20.46 -15.77 6.66
CA PRO A 79 -21.15 -15.50 7.92
C PRO A 79 -22.25 -16.54 8.16
N GLU A 80 -22.38 -17.05 9.37
CA GLU A 80 -23.59 -17.75 9.79
C GLU A 80 -24.70 -16.70 9.98
N ILE A 81 -25.66 -16.71 9.05
CA ILE A 81 -26.84 -15.85 9.15
C ILE A 81 -27.89 -16.56 9.96
N THR A 82 -28.06 -16.18 11.22
CA THR A 82 -29.19 -16.66 12.03
C THR A 82 -30.34 -15.68 11.89
N LYS A 83 -31.49 -16.15 11.42
CA LYS A 83 -32.74 -15.38 11.45
C LYS A 83 -33.17 -15.18 12.91
N GLY A 84 -32.96 -14.00 13.45
CA GLY A 84 -33.60 -13.53 14.67
C GLY A 84 -35.02 -13.10 14.39
N THR A 85 -35.86 -13.09 15.40
CA THR A 85 -37.30 -12.81 15.31
C THR A 85 -37.65 -11.35 15.02
N SER A 86 -36.67 -10.41 15.00
CA SER A 86 -36.91 -8.99 14.68
C SER A 86 -35.73 -8.25 14.05
N ASP A 87 -34.47 -8.71 14.22
CA ASP A 87 -33.33 -8.12 13.58
C ASP A 87 -32.42 -9.23 13.04
N ALA A 88 -31.89 -9.06 11.82
CA ALA A 88 -30.94 -9.98 11.23
C ALA A 88 -29.64 -9.93 12.03
N ALA A 89 -29.47 -10.81 13.00
CA ALA A 89 -28.22 -10.97 13.70
C ALA A 89 -27.27 -11.80 12.82
N VAL A 90 -26.22 -11.19 12.32
CA VAL A 90 -25.12 -11.90 11.68
C VAL A 90 -24.22 -12.46 12.77
N LYS A 91 -24.25 -13.79 12.97
CA LYS A 91 -23.23 -14.47 13.78
C LYS A 91 -22.07 -14.84 12.90
N VAL A 92 -20.89 -14.42 13.30
CA VAL A 92 -19.64 -14.86 12.69
C VAL A 92 -19.31 -16.24 13.27
N GLY A 93 -19.47 -17.31 12.47
CA GLY A 93 -19.11 -18.68 12.89
C GLY A 93 -17.61 -18.86 13.00
N ASN A 94 -17.17 -19.95 13.69
CA ASN A 94 -15.74 -20.26 13.92
C ASN A 94 -14.91 -20.46 12.63
N SER A 95 -15.57 -20.63 11.47
CA SER A 95 -14.90 -20.78 10.15
C SER A 95 -14.92 -19.50 9.31
N SER A 96 -15.48 -18.42 9.82
CA SER A 96 -15.61 -17.16 9.07
C SER A 96 -14.34 -16.33 9.23
N ILE A 97 -13.79 -15.86 8.11
CA ILE A 97 -12.69 -14.89 8.11
C ILE A 97 -13.29 -13.53 8.41
N LEU A 98 -12.93 -12.95 9.54
CA LEU A 98 -13.31 -11.60 9.92
C LEU A 98 -12.13 -10.65 9.65
N GLN A 99 -12.36 -9.63 8.83
CA GLN A 99 -11.50 -8.46 8.79
C GLN A 99 -12.30 -7.28 9.35
N LYS A 100 -11.72 -6.59 10.33
CA LYS A 100 -12.34 -5.43 10.96
C LYS A 100 -11.37 -4.25 10.92
N THR A 101 -11.88 -3.08 10.58
CA THR A 101 -11.13 -1.82 10.61
C THR A 101 -11.91 -0.81 11.45
N GLU A 102 -11.24 -0.19 12.41
CA GLU A 102 -11.79 0.89 13.22
C GLU A 102 -11.12 2.21 12.84
N TYR A 103 -11.88 3.30 12.94
CA TYR A 103 -11.42 4.63 12.56
C TYR A 103 -11.62 5.61 13.72
N ASP A 104 -10.77 6.63 13.77
CA ASP A 104 -10.99 7.78 14.64
C ASP A 104 -12.01 8.76 14.03
N THR A 105 -12.33 9.82 14.76
CA THR A 105 -13.26 10.87 14.32
C THR A 105 -12.75 11.70 13.14
N LYS A 106 -11.44 11.66 12.85
CA LYS A 106 -10.80 12.30 11.70
C LYS A 106 -10.76 11.37 10.49
N GLY A 107 -11.11 10.08 10.69
CA GLY A 107 -11.15 9.06 9.67
C GLY A 107 -9.82 8.33 9.42
N ASN A 108 -8.88 8.39 10.34
CA ASN A 108 -7.68 7.58 10.31
C ASN A 108 -7.98 6.16 10.82
N GLU A 109 -7.37 5.13 10.23
CA GLU A 109 -7.49 3.75 10.72
C GLU A 109 -6.80 3.62 12.09
N THR A 110 -7.52 3.28 13.14
CA THR A 110 -6.95 3.11 14.50
C THR A 110 -6.63 1.67 14.82
N THR A 111 -7.42 0.73 14.29
CA THR A 111 -7.21 -0.70 14.53
C THR A 111 -7.60 -1.49 13.28
N LYS A 112 -6.79 -2.46 12.93
CA LYS A 112 -7.07 -3.45 11.89
C LYS A 112 -6.97 -4.84 12.49
N THR A 113 -8.02 -5.64 12.38
CA THR A 113 -8.07 -7.03 12.87
C THR A 113 -8.21 -7.95 11.66
N ASP A 114 -7.38 -8.99 11.58
CA ASP A 114 -7.46 -9.99 10.52
C ASP A 114 -8.37 -11.17 10.91
N GLY A 115 -8.49 -12.15 10.00
CA GLY A 115 -9.34 -13.32 10.19
C GLY A 115 -8.87 -14.29 11.30
N ASN A 116 -7.66 -14.17 11.79
CA ASN A 116 -7.12 -14.95 12.90
C ASN A 116 -7.31 -14.23 14.25
N GLY A 117 -7.75 -12.97 14.20
CA GLY A 117 -7.87 -12.10 15.38
C GLY A 117 -6.61 -11.30 15.68
N ASP A 118 -5.59 -11.39 14.83
CA ASP A 118 -4.38 -10.60 14.99
C ASP A 118 -4.69 -9.12 14.71
N GLN A 119 -4.16 -8.26 15.57
CA GLN A 119 -4.45 -6.83 15.53
C GLN A 119 -3.20 -6.01 15.24
N ILE A 120 -3.38 -4.99 14.39
CA ILE A 120 -2.45 -3.89 14.22
C ILE A 120 -3.17 -2.61 14.66
N SER A 121 -2.58 -1.86 15.58
CA SER A 121 -3.13 -0.57 16.04
C SER A 121 -2.20 0.56 15.66
N TYR A 122 -2.79 1.72 15.35
CA TYR A 122 -2.10 2.93 14.93
C TYR A 122 -2.47 4.10 15.84
N ALA A 123 -1.49 4.93 16.19
CA ALA A 123 -1.68 6.22 16.79
C ALA A 123 -1.21 7.31 15.82
N TYR A 124 -1.83 8.51 15.93
CA TYR A 124 -1.58 9.62 15.03
C TYR A 124 -1.30 10.91 15.80
N ASP A 125 -0.57 11.83 15.16
CA ASP A 125 -0.45 13.20 15.63
C ASP A 125 -1.59 14.11 15.11
N ASP A 126 -1.54 15.37 15.48
CA ASP A 126 -2.55 16.36 15.07
C ASP A 126 -2.56 16.62 13.55
N GLN A 127 -1.50 16.24 12.82
CA GLN A 127 -1.36 16.35 11.37
C GLN A 127 -1.76 15.07 10.63
N ASN A 128 -2.39 14.11 11.35
CA ASN A 128 -2.79 12.78 10.82
C ASN A 128 -1.62 11.92 10.35
N ARG A 129 -0.42 12.10 10.91
CA ARG A 129 0.74 11.24 10.63
C ARG A 129 0.84 10.16 11.70
N VAL A 130 1.18 8.94 11.30
CA VAL A 130 1.34 7.81 12.24
C VAL A 130 2.48 8.08 13.20
N THR A 131 2.24 7.97 14.50
CA THR A 131 3.25 8.12 15.57
C THR A 131 3.59 6.83 16.28
N GLU A 132 2.69 5.85 16.28
CA GLU A 132 2.94 4.53 16.85
C GLU A 132 2.18 3.46 16.05
N ILE A 133 2.83 2.32 15.84
CA ILE A 133 2.23 1.10 15.29
C ILE A 133 2.44 0.01 16.33
N THR A 134 1.37 -0.69 16.72
CA THR A 134 1.43 -1.81 17.66
C THR A 134 0.95 -3.07 16.95
N GLN A 135 1.77 -4.13 16.92
CA GLN A 135 1.42 -5.43 16.35
C GLN A 135 2.00 -6.54 17.25
N GLY A 136 1.16 -7.50 17.66
CA GLY A 136 1.61 -8.61 18.50
C GLY A 136 2.26 -8.17 19.82
N GLY A 137 1.86 -7.02 20.38
CA GLY A 137 2.47 -6.42 21.56
C GLY A 137 3.78 -5.66 21.31
N GLN A 138 4.33 -5.75 20.11
CA GLN A 138 5.51 -5.00 19.69
C GLN A 138 5.12 -3.59 19.26
N LYS A 139 5.89 -2.58 19.70
CA LYS A 139 5.63 -1.18 19.38
C LYS A 139 6.73 -0.62 18.48
N THR A 140 6.33 -0.06 17.35
CA THR A 140 7.18 0.77 16.50
C THR A 140 6.74 2.22 16.66
N LYS A 141 7.66 3.11 17.03
CA LYS A 141 7.40 4.55 17.19
C LYS A 141 7.90 5.30 15.97
N VAL A 142 7.13 6.29 15.53
CA VAL A 142 7.50 7.20 14.46
C VAL A 142 7.46 8.63 14.98
N SER A 143 8.51 9.39 14.72
CA SER A 143 8.57 10.81 15.08
C SER A 143 9.01 11.64 13.88
N TYR A 144 8.58 12.88 13.83
CA TYR A 144 8.81 13.82 12.75
C TYR A 144 9.39 15.12 13.31
N GLN A 145 10.48 15.58 12.72
CA GLN A 145 11.15 16.80 13.12
C GLN A 145 11.41 17.68 11.91
N VAL A 146 11.03 18.93 11.98
CA VAL A 146 11.47 19.96 11.03
C VAL A 146 12.75 20.57 11.58
N ASN A 147 13.83 20.51 10.81
CA ASN A 147 15.14 21.02 11.19
C ASN A 147 15.25 22.51 10.87
N SER A 148 16.24 23.17 11.45
CA SER A 148 16.50 24.61 11.26
C SER A 148 16.84 25.00 9.81
N ASP A 149 17.31 24.05 9.01
CA ASP A 149 17.63 24.22 7.58
C ASP A 149 16.43 23.94 6.66
N GLY A 150 15.24 23.69 7.25
CA GLY A 150 14.01 23.37 6.52
C GLY A 150 13.90 21.92 6.05
N SER A 151 14.90 21.08 6.32
CA SER A 151 14.78 19.65 6.08
C SER A 151 13.84 18.99 7.10
N THR A 152 13.29 17.84 6.75
CA THR A 152 12.43 17.05 7.66
C THR A 152 13.09 15.71 7.97
N THR A 153 13.23 15.39 9.24
CA THR A 153 13.69 14.08 9.71
C THR A 153 12.52 13.26 10.21
N THR A 154 12.35 12.07 9.64
CA THR A 154 11.46 11.03 10.13
C THR A 154 12.31 9.96 10.84
N SER A 155 12.00 9.66 12.10
CA SER A 155 12.68 8.62 12.87
C SER A 155 11.71 7.49 13.18
N VAL A 156 12.11 6.25 12.89
CA VAL A 156 11.37 5.03 13.19
C VAL A 156 12.19 4.24 14.21
N THR A 157 11.60 4.00 15.37
CA THR A 157 12.20 3.18 16.44
C THR A 157 11.42 1.89 16.57
N ASP A 158 12.08 0.75 16.40
CA ASP A 158 11.47 -0.56 16.58
C ASP A 158 11.29 -0.94 18.07
N ALA A 159 10.68 -2.09 18.34
CA ALA A 159 10.41 -2.55 19.70
C ALA A 159 11.69 -2.89 20.49
N ASN A 160 12.81 -3.11 19.82
CA ASN A 160 14.12 -3.37 20.45
C ASN A 160 14.91 -2.08 20.71
N GLY A 161 14.40 -0.95 20.23
CA GLY A 161 15.06 0.34 20.37
C GLY A 161 15.98 0.70 19.19
N HIS A 162 16.05 -0.11 18.13
CA HIS A 162 16.81 0.24 16.94
C HIS A 162 16.16 1.41 16.22
N VAL A 163 16.96 2.38 15.81
CA VAL A 163 16.47 3.61 15.19
C VAL A 163 16.89 3.68 13.72
N LYS A 164 15.91 3.87 12.85
CA LYS A 164 16.13 4.26 11.46
C LYS A 164 15.64 5.69 11.26
N GLN A 165 16.51 6.54 10.73
CA GLN A 165 16.17 7.93 10.41
C GLN A 165 16.26 8.17 8.91
N GLU A 166 15.34 8.97 8.42
CA GLU A 166 15.37 9.50 7.07
C GLU A 166 15.25 11.03 7.15
N THR A 167 16.21 11.74 6.59
CA THR A 167 16.19 13.20 6.51
C THR A 167 16.05 13.60 5.05
N ALA A 168 14.93 14.24 4.71
CA ALA A 168 14.65 14.78 3.39
C ALA A 168 14.85 16.29 3.39
N SER A 169 15.74 16.79 2.51
CA SER A 169 15.92 18.23 2.31
C SER A 169 14.92 18.80 1.31
N ALA A 170 14.71 20.11 1.33
CA ALA A 170 13.88 20.82 0.34
C ALA A 170 14.45 20.72 -1.10
N SER A 171 15.75 20.41 -1.26
CA SER A 171 16.40 20.21 -2.55
C SER A 171 16.33 18.79 -3.10
N GLY A 172 15.51 17.90 -2.46
CA GLY A 172 15.33 16.52 -2.90
C GLY A 172 16.42 15.54 -2.45
N SER A 173 17.40 15.98 -1.63
CA SER A 173 18.38 15.06 -1.05
C SER A 173 17.79 14.29 0.13
N VAL A 174 18.05 12.99 0.19
CA VAL A 174 17.61 12.12 1.30
C VAL A 174 18.82 11.46 1.93
N THR A 175 18.89 11.50 3.26
CA THR A 175 19.90 10.79 4.04
C THR A 175 19.20 9.76 4.91
N THR A 176 19.58 8.48 4.81
CA THR A 176 19.10 7.41 5.69
C THR A 176 20.22 7.02 6.66
N THR A 177 19.90 6.96 7.94
CA THR A 177 20.81 6.49 8.99
C THR A 177 20.11 5.37 9.75
N SER A 178 20.79 4.24 9.96
CA SER A 178 20.29 3.10 10.72
C SER A 178 21.23 2.80 11.86
N ASP A 179 20.69 2.79 13.08
CA ASP A 179 21.34 2.25 14.26
C ASP A 179 21.01 0.75 14.35
N LEU A 180 22.02 -0.10 14.37
CA LEU A 180 21.84 -1.55 14.41
C LEU A 180 21.62 -2.08 15.84
N GLY A 181 21.78 -1.23 16.86
CA GLY A 181 21.51 -1.58 18.27
C GLY A 181 22.53 -2.50 18.91
N ASP A 182 23.60 -2.86 18.21
CA ASP A 182 24.67 -3.75 18.68
C ASP A 182 25.91 -3.02 19.21
N GLY A 183 25.82 -1.67 19.29
CA GLY A 183 26.92 -0.79 19.67
C GLY A 183 27.90 -0.48 18.53
N SER A 184 27.64 -0.95 17.32
CA SER A 184 28.38 -0.55 16.12
C SER A 184 28.02 0.85 15.67
N GLU A 185 28.86 1.43 14.80
CA GLU A 185 28.57 2.75 14.21
C GLU A 185 27.33 2.66 13.31
N SER A 186 26.51 3.70 13.37
CA SER A 186 25.32 3.81 12.52
C SER A 186 25.67 3.80 11.03
N ILE A 187 24.92 3.03 10.25
CA ILE A 187 25.08 2.98 8.79
C ILE A 187 24.33 4.15 8.17
N THR A 188 25.05 5.02 7.47
CA THR A 188 24.46 6.17 6.79
C THR A 188 24.60 6.03 5.27
N THR A 189 23.50 6.19 4.54
CA THR A 189 23.47 6.27 3.07
C THR A 189 22.81 7.58 2.66
N LYS A 190 23.42 8.28 1.70
CA LYS A 190 22.89 9.55 1.16
C LYS A 190 22.43 9.36 -0.26
N TYR A 191 21.25 9.90 -0.56
CA TYR A 191 20.63 9.86 -1.89
C TYR A 191 20.41 11.28 -2.40
N THR A 192 20.53 11.49 -3.70
CA THR A 192 20.07 12.71 -4.37
C THR A 192 19.12 12.36 -5.50
N TYR A 193 18.15 13.23 -5.73
CA TYR A 193 17.10 13.03 -6.74
C TYR A 193 16.99 14.26 -7.62
N ASP A 194 16.51 14.09 -8.85
CA ASP A 194 16.07 15.18 -9.70
C ASP A 194 14.65 15.65 -9.36
N ASP A 195 14.18 16.70 -10.03
CA ASP A 195 12.83 17.26 -9.83
C ASP A 195 11.70 16.32 -10.25
N ARG A 196 12.01 15.22 -10.95
CA ARG A 196 11.06 14.18 -11.35
C ARG A 196 11.05 12.99 -10.41
N GLY A 197 11.88 13.01 -9.35
CA GLY A 197 12.03 11.93 -8.38
C GLY A 197 12.94 10.80 -8.83
N ASN A 198 13.72 10.96 -9.91
CA ASN A 198 14.71 9.97 -10.33
C ASN A 198 15.95 10.08 -9.44
N LYS A 199 16.47 8.96 -8.96
CA LYS A 199 17.67 8.93 -8.12
C LYS A 199 18.93 9.25 -8.92
N LEU A 200 19.58 10.37 -8.63
CA LEU A 200 20.80 10.81 -9.30
C LEU A 200 22.06 10.17 -8.70
N SER A 201 22.09 9.99 -7.40
CA SER A 201 23.23 9.35 -6.73
C SER A 201 22.85 8.63 -5.44
N GLU A 202 23.69 7.70 -5.05
CA GLU A 202 23.72 7.12 -3.70
C GLU A 202 25.17 7.03 -3.23
N VAL A 203 25.42 7.42 -1.97
CA VAL A 203 26.71 7.34 -1.29
C VAL A 203 26.52 6.45 -0.08
N TYR A 204 27.26 5.35 -0.03
CA TYR A 204 27.19 4.35 1.03
C TYR A 204 28.01 4.76 2.24
N ALA A 205 27.76 4.12 3.39
CA ALA A 205 28.47 4.39 4.65
C ALA A 205 29.99 4.20 4.54
N ASN A 206 30.45 3.29 3.69
CA ASN A 206 31.88 3.07 3.43
C ASN A 206 32.50 4.10 2.49
N GLY A 207 31.76 5.11 2.04
CA GLY A 207 32.21 6.15 1.11
C GLY A 207 32.10 5.81 -0.38
N ALA A 208 31.78 4.55 -0.72
CA ALA A 208 31.54 4.17 -2.11
C ALA A 208 30.30 4.90 -2.66
N LYS A 209 30.29 5.17 -3.97
CA LYS A 209 29.24 5.97 -4.61
C LYS A 209 28.75 5.29 -5.89
N LYS A 210 27.44 5.45 -6.18
CA LYS A 210 26.85 5.13 -7.47
C LYS A 210 26.07 6.32 -8.01
N THR A 211 26.16 6.58 -9.32
CA THR A 211 25.42 7.65 -10.00
C THR A 211 24.57 7.07 -11.12
N TYR A 212 23.53 7.82 -11.50
CA TYR A 212 22.52 7.40 -12.47
C TYR A 212 22.24 8.53 -13.46
N GLU A 213 22.11 8.18 -14.74
CA GLU A 213 21.65 9.07 -15.80
C GLU A 213 20.40 8.49 -16.43
N TYR A 214 19.49 9.34 -16.86
CA TYR A 214 18.17 8.95 -17.37
C TYR A 214 17.90 9.57 -18.75
N ASN A 215 17.05 8.93 -19.52
CA ASN A 215 16.49 9.53 -20.73
C ASN A 215 15.21 10.33 -20.38
N ASN A 216 14.59 10.92 -21.42
CA ASN A 216 13.36 11.69 -21.26
C ASN A 216 12.12 10.87 -20.87
N ARG A 217 12.21 9.53 -20.89
CA ARG A 217 11.17 8.59 -20.43
C ARG A 217 11.43 8.07 -19.00
N ASN A 218 12.37 8.67 -18.26
CA ASN A 218 12.80 8.26 -16.92
C ASN A 218 13.38 6.83 -16.86
N LEU A 219 13.94 6.35 -17.97
CA LEU A 219 14.64 5.06 -18.00
C LEU A 219 16.15 5.31 -17.79
N VAL A 220 16.79 4.51 -16.93
CA VAL A 220 18.22 4.60 -16.63
C VAL A 220 19.02 4.30 -17.90
N THR A 221 19.81 5.23 -18.38
CA THR A 221 20.69 5.04 -19.57
C THR A 221 22.12 4.72 -19.19
N LYS A 222 22.54 5.12 -18.00
CA LYS A 222 23.91 4.89 -17.53
C LYS A 222 23.94 4.82 -16.01
N THR A 223 24.78 3.95 -15.48
CA THR A 223 25.21 4.00 -14.08
C THR A 223 26.72 4.01 -13.99
N GLN A 224 27.26 4.66 -12.96
CA GLN A 224 28.70 4.66 -12.68
C GLN A 224 28.90 4.35 -11.20
N SER A 225 29.78 3.40 -10.91
CA SER A 225 30.20 3.04 -9.55
C SER A 225 31.59 3.57 -9.28
N TYR A 226 31.80 4.00 -8.05
CA TYR A 226 33.06 4.54 -7.54
C TYR A 226 33.40 3.84 -6.22
N ASP A 227 34.64 3.58 -5.97
CA ASP A 227 35.13 3.12 -4.67
C ASP A 227 35.10 4.27 -3.63
N LYS A 228 35.52 3.96 -2.42
CA LYS A 228 35.58 4.95 -1.32
C LYS A 228 36.60 6.06 -1.52
N GLU A 229 37.60 5.84 -2.36
CA GLU A 229 38.62 6.81 -2.76
C GLU A 229 38.14 7.73 -3.89
N GLY A 230 36.97 7.46 -4.46
CA GLY A 230 36.37 8.21 -5.56
C GLY A 230 36.84 7.75 -6.94
N THR A 231 37.57 6.63 -7.02
CA THR A 231 37.97 6.05 -8.29
C THR A 231 36.81 5.36 -8.95
N LYS A 232 36.56 5.64 -10.23
CA LYS A 232 35.52 4.99 -10.99
C LYS A 232 35.88 3.52 -11.22
N THR A 233 34.98 2.57 -10.83
CA THR A 233 35.24 1.14 -10.89
C THR A 233 34.43 0.44 -11.98
N LEU A 234 33.23 0.95 -12.27
CA LEU A 234 32.32 0.34 -13.25
C LEU A 234 31.47 1.42 -13.91
N THR A 235 31.25 1.27 -15.22
CA THR A 235 30.20 1.99 -15.96
C THR A 235 29.30 0.98 -16.65
N SER A 236 27.99 1.05 -16.39
CA SER A 236 26.98 0.26 -17.14
C SER A 236 26.17 1.19 -18.02
N ARG A 237 25.94 0.81 -19.26
CA ARG A 237 25.08 1.52 -20.22
C ARG A 237 23.91 0.66 -20.59
N TYR A 238 22.74 1.29 -20.71
CA TYR A 238 21.45 0.63 -20.99
C TYR A 238 20.81 1.24 -22.23
N ARG A 239 20.34 0.39 -23.13
CA ARG A 239 19.54 0.79 -24.29
C ARG A 239 18.16 0.15 -24.21
N TYR A 240 17.18 0.84 -24.74
CA TYR A 240 15.78 0.42 -24.69
C TYR A 240 15.19 0.49 -26.09
N ASP A 241 14.25 -0.39 -26.37
CA ASP A 241 13.44 -0.34 -27.58
C ASP A 241 12.36 0.79 -27.50
N ASP A 242 11.60 0.93 -28.58
CA ASP A 242 10.54 1.94 -28.66
C ASP A 242 9.43 1.73 -27.62
N LYS A 243 9.26 0.50 -27.12
CA LYS A 243 8.29 0.15 -26.07
C LYS A 243 8.83 0.39 -24.65
N GLY A 244 10.11 0.74 -24.50
CA GLY A 244 10.76 0.93 -23.20
C GLY A 244 11.28 -0.37 -22.59
N GLN A 245 11.36 -1.45 -23.35
CA GLN A 245 11.97 -2.69 -22.90
C GLN A 245 13.48 -2.62 -23.06
N LEU A 246 14.23 -3.15 -22.07
CA LEU A 246 15.69 -3.19 -22.13
C LEU A 246 16.12 -4.06 -23.34
N SER A 247 16.84 -3.46 -24.27
CA SER A 247 17.34 -4.13 -25.48
C SER A 247 18.81 -4.49 -25.40
N GLU A 248 19.60 -3.72 -24.65
CA GLU A 248 21.03 -3.95 -24.50
C GLU A 248 21.52 -3.41 -23.15
N MET A 249 22.44 -4.13 -22.53
CA MET A 249 23.21 -3.69 -21.37
C MET A 249 24.68 -3.99 -21.64
N THR A 250 25.54 -2.99 -21.43
CA THR A 250 26.98 -3.13 -21.60
C THR A 250 27.69 -2.60 -20.36
N ASP A 251 28.56 -3.41 -19.79
CA ASP A 251 29.39 -3.07 -18.64
C ASP A 251 30.83 -2.79 -19.08
N TYR A 252 31.42 -1.72 -18.53
CA TYR A 252 32.80 -1.34 -18.73
C TYR A 252 33.47 -1.27 -17.37
N SER A 253 34.42 -2.15 -17.08
CA SER A 253 35.30 -2.01 -15.92
C SER A 253 36.41 -1.04 -16.24
N VAL A 254 36.80 -0.20 -15.28
CA VAL A 254 37.94 0.72 -15.42
C VAL A 254 39.14 0.08 -14.77
N SER A 255 40.01 -0.57 -15.56
CA SER A 255 41.38 -0.82 -15.15
C SER A 255 42.20 0.39 -15.54
N SER A 256 42.61 1.15 -14.59
CA SER A 256 43.45 2.35 -14.52
C SER A 256 43.61 3.29 -15.73
N GLU A 257 43.23 3.00 -16.97
CA GLU A 257 43.25 3.95 -18.11
C GLU A 257 42.38 3.56 -19.33
N THR A 258 41.79 2.39 -19.41
CA THR A 258 40.95 1.98 -20.56
C THR A 258 39.63 1.33 -20.14
N GLU A 259 38.50 1.81 -20.68
CA GLU A 259 37.20 1.14 -20.54
C GLU A 259 37.24 -0.18 -21.34
N THR A 260 37.12 -1.33 -20.69
CA THR A 260 37.08 -2.63 -21.34
C THR A 260 35.61 -3.09 -21.35
N ALA A 261 35.04 -3.40 -22.52
CA ALA A 261 33.70 -3.99 -22.65
C ALA A 261 33.77 -5.49 -22.35
N TYR A 262 32.81 -6.02 -21.62
CA TYR A 262 32.61 -7.43 -21.34
C TYR A 262 31.34 -7.94 -22.01
#